data_8a5da912bdc01b3c0f07c2d0a686cadd
#
_entry.id   8a5da912bdc01b3c0f07c2d0a686cadd
#
_cell.length_a   1.000
_cell.length_b   1.000
_cell.length_c   1.000
_cell.angle_alpha   90.00
_cell.angle_beta   90.00
_cell.angle_gamma   90.00
#
_symmetry.space_group_name_H-M   'P 1'
#
loop_
_entity.id
_entity.type
_entity.pdbx_description
1 polymer ?
#
loop_
_entity_poly.entity_id
_entity_poly.type
_entity_poly.pdbx_seq_one_letter_code
_entity_poly.pdbx_strand_id
1 'polypeptide(L)'
;IADLHLGGARNEQQVKNFIPVSSGYFGSIGISRNLFSDPSNILSFGGRLAYSQYNYQPTKVDLSESGNGAVKIDLAQSNCSAIWFEAVASMRAQIWSSFLMGFELRLKPRIHSKIGSELPHYLPGYGLYSNNTSFGFNYYVFYQLPLIKGFREKSGQ
;
A
#
# COMPACT_ATOMS: atom_id res chain seq x y z
N ILE A 1 3.09 -1.05 -19.53
CA ILE A 1 4.02 -1.36 -18.43
C ILE A 1 3.34 -2.39 -17.55
N ALA A 2 4.07 -3.44 -17.16
CA ALA A 2 3.61 -4.40 -16.16
C ALA A 2 4.21 -4.03 -14.81
N ASP A 3 3.40 -4.10 -13.76
CA ASP A 3 3.76 -3.70 -12.40
C ASP A 3 3.60 -4.89 -11.45
N LEU A 4 4.60 -5.11 -10.61
CA LEU A 4 4.54 -6.06 -9.50
C LEU A 4 4.98 -5.34 -8.23
N HIS A 5 4.14 -5.38 -7.20
CA HIS A 5 4.44 -4.81 -5.89
C HIS A 5 4.32 -5.88 -4.81
N LEU A 6 5.28 -5.91 -3.91
CA LEU A 6 5.28 -6.76 -2.73
C LEU A 6 5.60 -5.91 -1.51
N GLY A 7 4.96 -6.18 -0.40
CA GLY A 7 5.21 -5.46 0.84
C GLY A 7 4.73 -6.19 2.07
N GLY A 8 5.23 -5.77 3.21
CA GLY A 8 4.76 -6.17 4.52
C GLY A 8 4.34 -4.92 5.30
N ALA A 9 3.38 -5.07 6.16
CA ALA A 9 2.96 -4.00 7.06
C ALA A 9 2.59 -4.57 8.43
N ARG A 10 2.93 -3.79 9.45
CA ARG A 10 2.46 -3.99 10.81
C ARG A 10 1.84 -2.68 11.28
N ASN A 11 0.64 -2.76 11.78
CA ASN A 11 -0.05 -1.62 12.36
C ASN A 11 -0.47 -1.98 13.78
N GLU A 12 -0.15 -1.09 14.71
CA GLU A 12 -0.54 -1.16 16.11
C GLU A 12 -1.04 0.23 16.48
N GLN A 13 -2.34 0.38 16.64
CA GLN A 13 -2.95 1.66 16.93
C GLN A 13 -3.94 1.51 18.07
N GLN A 14 -3.75 2.27 19.13
CA GLN A 14 -4.70 2.27 20.25
C GLN A 14 -6.00 2.96 19.84
N VAL A 15 -7.10 2.23 19.93
CA VAL A 15 -8.45 2.75 19.66
C VAL A 15 -9.30 2.55 20.91
N LYS A 16 -9.51 3.58 21.68
CA LYS A 16 -10.20 3.54 22.98
C LYS A 16 -9.53 2.49 23.90
N ASN A 17 -10.27 1.45 24.28
CA ASN A 17 -9.82 0.38 25.18
C ASN A 17 -9.27 -0.85 24.42
N PHE A 18 -8.98 -0.72 23.14
CA PHE A 18 -8.44 -1.78 22.31
C PHE A 18 -7.13 -1.38 21.68
N ILE A 19 -6.20 -2.31 21.62
CA ILE A 19 -4.95 -2.19 20.85
C ILE A 19 -4.97 -3.27 19.76
N PRO A 20 -5.57 -2.99 18.60
CA PRO A 20 -5.55 -3.92 17.49
C PRO A 20 -4.15 -4.00 16.89
N VAL A 21 -3.60 -5.19 16.81
CA VAL A 21 -2.37 -5.47 16.09
C VAL A 21 -2.72 -6.20 14.80
N SER A 22 -2.40 -5.60 13.68
CA SER A 22 -2.55 -6.19 12.36
C SER A 22 -1.19 -6.29 11.71
N SER A 23 -0.74 -7.50 11.36
CA SER A 23 0.54 -7.72 10.70
C SER A 23 0.40 -8.73 9.58
N GLY A 24 1.02 -8.46 8.44
CA GLY A 24 0.93 -9.37 7.31
C GLY A 24 1.64 -8.88 6.07
N TYR A 25 1.42 -9.62 4.99
CA TYR A 25 2.01 -9.37 3.68
C TYR A 25 0.92 -9.03 2.69
N PHE A 26 1.29 -8.26 1.70
CA PHE A 26 0.44 -7.97 0.56
C PHE A 26 1.25 -7.98 -0.73
N GLY A 27 0.56 -8.25 -1.83
CA GLY A 27 1.12 -8.15 -3.16
C GLY A 27 0.08 -7.64 -4.14
N SER A 28 0.52 -6.99 -5.18
CA SER A 28 -0.34 -6.59 -6.29
C SER A 28 0.37 -6.77 -7.63
N ILE A 29 -0.41 -7.14 -8.63
CA ILE A 29 0.03 -7.25 -10.02
C ILE A 29 -0.92 -6.43 -10.89
N GLY A 30 -0.38 -5.76 -11.89
CA GLY A 30 -1.19 -4.93 -12.76
C GLY A 30 -0.53 -4.51 -14.03
N ILE A 31 -1.26 -3.72 -14.78
CA ILE A 31 -0.81 -3.12 -16.03
C ILE A 31 -1.16 -1.64 -16.03
N SER A 32 -0.27 -0.85 -16.60
CA SER A 32 -0.46 0.58 -16.79
C SER A 32 -0.10 1.00 -18.21
N ARG A 33 -0.76 2.06 -18.68
CA ARG A 33 -0.52 2.67 -19.98
C ARG A 33 -0.13 4.13 -19.79
N ASN A 34 0.93 4.53 -20.48
CA ASN A 34 1.33 5.94 -20.56
C ASN A 34 0.35 6.68 -21.49
N LEU A 35 -0.27 7.73 -21.00
CA LEU A 35 -1.09 8.64 -21.81
C LEU A 35 -0.22 9.70 -22.49
N PHE A 36 0.74 10.22 -21.75
CA PHE A 36 1.78 11.10 -22.26
C PHE A 36 3.13 10.51 -21.92
N SER A 37 4.00 10.44 -22.89
CA SER A 37 5.36 9.92 -22.74
C SER A 37 6.30 10.88 -23.44
N ASP A 38 6.64 11.94 -22.75
CA ASP A 38 7.78 12.78 -23.07
C ASP A 38 8.97 12.26 -22.24
N PRO A 39 10.23 12.36 -22.72
CA PRO A 39 11.41 11.97 -21.94
C PRO A 39 11.44 12.53 -20.52
N SER A 40 10.89 13.71 -20.32
CA SER A 40 10.89 14.44 -19.05
C SER A 40 9.65 14.23 -18.20
N ASN A 41 8.50 13.87 -18.81
CA ASN A 41 7.22 13.82 -18.13
C ASN A 41 6.41 12.60 -18.57
N ILE A 42 5.95 11.82 -17.62
CA ILE A 42 5.13 10.64 -17.88
C ILE A 42 3.87 10.74 -17.04
N LEU A 43 2.72 10.65 -17.70
CA LEU A 43 1.43 10.46 -17.07
C LEU A 43 0.94 9.08 -17.46
N SER A 44 0.61 8.24 -16.47
CA SER A 44 0.11 6.90 -16.72
C SER A 44 -1.14 6.60 -15.94
N PHE A 45 -1.97 5.74 -16.53
CA PHE A 45 -3.14 5.14 -15.90
C PHE A 45 -3.07 3.63 -15.96
N GLY A 46 -3.53 2.97 -14.89
CA GLY A 46 -3.50 1.52 -14.83
C GLY A 46 -4.49 0.93 -13.86
N GLY A 47 -4.51 -0.38 -13.85
CA GLY A 47 -5.26 -1.19 -12.92
C GLY A 47 -4.39 -2.29 -12.33
N ARG A 48 -4.58 -2.59 -11.05
CA ARG A 48 -3.90 -3.66 -10.33
C ARG A 48 -4.92 -4.52 -9.60
N LEU A 49 -4.64 -5.80 -9.51
CA LEU A 49 -5.30 -6.72 -8.60
C LEU A 49 -4.37 -6.97 -7.43
N ALA A 50 -4.88 -6.81 -6.23
CA ALA A 50 -4.09 -6.91 -5.01
C ALA A 50 -4.70 -7.91 -4.04
N TYR A 51 -3.83 -8.58 -3.30
CA TYR A 51 -4.14 -9.56 -2.27
C TYR A 51 -3.32 -9.30 -1.03
N SER A 52 -3.91 -9.49 0.13
CA SER A 52 -3.19 -9.55 1.40
C SER A 52 -3.60 -10.74 2.24
N GLN A 53 -2.62 -11.25 2.99
CA GLN A 53 -2.81 -12.22 4.06
C GLN A 53 -2.19 -11.64 5.33
N TYR A 54 -2.96 -11.61 6.40
CA TYR A 54 -2.55 -10.97 7.62
C TYR A 54 -3.14 -11.65 8.86
N ASN A 55 -2.42 -11.50 9.95
CA ASN A 55 -2.86 -11.90 11.27
C ASN A 55 -3.43 -10.69 11.99
N TYR A 56 -4.59 -10.85 12.57
CA TYR A 56 -5.24 -9.85 13.38
C TYR A 56 -5.37 -10.35 14.81
N GLN A 57 -4.82 -9.61 15.76
CA GLN A 57 -4.87 -9.90 17.19
C GLN A 57 -5.31 -8.65 17.94
N PRO A 58 -6.57 -8.55 18.35
CA PRO A 58 -7.02 -7.47 19.21
C PRO A 58 -6.63 -7.73 20.66
N THR A 59 -6.06 -6.73 21.33
CA THR A 59 -5.81 -6.76 22.77
C THR A 59 -6.77 -5.78 23.44
N LYS A 60 -7.61 -6.29 24.33
CA LYS A 60 -8.51 -5.46 25.15
C LYS A 60 -7.75 -4.95 26.36
N VAL A 61 -7.77 -3.63 26.57
CA VAL A 61 -7.23 -3.01 27.78
C VAL A 61 -8.39 -2.72 28.71
N ASP A 62 -8.51 -3.49 29.77
CA ASP A 62 -9.51 -3.25 30.82
C ASP A 62 -8.94 -2.27 31.84
N LEU A 63 -9.46 -1.05 31.81
CA LEU A 63 -9.17 -0.02 32.79
C LEU A 63 -10.17 -0.14 33.94
N SER A 64 -10.11 -1.26 34.70
CA SER A 64 -10.96 -1.39 35.88
C SER A 64 -10.57 -0.30 36.90
N GLU A 65 -11.58 0.38 37.44
CA GLU A 65 -11.44 1.47 38.45
C GLU A 65 -10.82 1.01 39.79
N SER A 66 -10.44 -0.23 39.88
CA SER A 66 -9.83 -0.82 41.08
C SER A 66 -8.33 -0.69 40.97
N GLY A 67 -7.77 0.37 41.54
CA GLY A 67 -6.38 0.79 41.84
C GLY A 67 -5.13 -0.08 41.50
N ASN A 68 -5.25 -1.19 40.79
CA ASN A 68 -4.20 -2.19 40.55
C ASN A 68 -3.73 -2.31 39.10
N GLY A 69 -3.78 -1.23 38.32
CA GLY A 69 -3.18 -1.22 36.97
C GLY A 69 -4.09 -1.77 35.87
N ALA A 70 -3.78 -1.41 34.63
CA ALA A 70 -4.49 -1.89 33.44
C ALA A 70 -4.23 -3.38 33.19
N VAL A 71 -5.27 -4.19 33.11
CA VAL A 71 -5.18 -5.59 32.72
C VAL A 71 -5.30 -5.67 31.20
N LYS A 72 -4.33 -6.28 30.55
CA LYS A 72 -4.36 -6.58 29.11
C LYS A 72 -4.87 -7.99 28.90
N ILE A 73 -5.91 -8.14 28.12
CA ILE A 73 -6.48 -9.44 27.74
C ILE A 73 -6.27 -9.60 26.25
N ASP A 74 -5.40 -10.52 25.86
CA ASP A 74 -5.20 -10.87 24.46
C ASP A 74 -6.36 -11.74 23.97
N LEU A 75 -7.04 -11.30 22.93
CA LEU A 75 -8.10 -12.05 22.29
C LEU A 75 -7.50 -13.01 21.23
N ALA A 76 -8.31 -13.97 20.80
CA ALA A 76 -7.86 -14.97 19.83
C ALA A 76 -7.35 -14.35 18.54
N GLN A 77 -6.17 -14.78 18.12
CA GLN A 77 -5.58 -14.40 16.84
C GLN A 77 -6.39 -15.01 15.69
N SER A 78 -6.70 -14.20 14.69
CA SER A 78 -7.43 -14.61 13.50
C SER A 78 -6.59 -14.42 12.24
N ASN A 79 -6.54 -15.47 11.40
CA ASN A 79 -5.99 -15.40 10.06
C ASN A 79 -7.01 -14.77 9.11
N CYS A 80 -6.66 -13.68 8.51
CA CYS A 80 -7.52 -12.91 7.63
C CYS A 80 -6.89 -12.76 6.24
N SER A 81 -7.74 -12.57 5.24
CA SER A 81 -7.28 -12.25 3.88
C SER A 81 -8.22 -11.27 3.21
N ALA A 82 -7.68 -10.51 2.26
CA ALA A 82 -8.47 -9.57 1.48
C ALA A 82 -7.98 -9.50 0.04
N ILE A 83 -8.93 -9.26 -0.88
CA ILE A 83 -8.68 -9.01 -2.30
C ILE A 83 -9.34 -7.70 -2.66
N TRP A 84 -8.61 -6.86 -3.38
CA TRP A 84 -9.13 -5.60 -3.89
C TRP A 84 -8.56 -5.29 -5.27
N PHE A 85 -9.26 -4.42 -5.98
CA PHE A 85 -8.78 -3.81 -7.20
C PHE A 85 -8.17 -2.45 -6.88
N GLU A 86 -7.17 -2.01 -7.65
CA GLU A 86 -6.62 -0.66 -7.57
C GLU A 86 -6.73 0.01 -8.94
N ALA A 87 -7.46 1.12 -9.01
CA ALA A 87 -7.33 2.05 -10.12
C ALA A 87 -6.21 3.04 -9.78
N VAL A 88 -5.24 3.16 -10.67
CA VAL A 88 -4.00 3.87 -10.42
C VAL A 88 -3.81 4.98 -11.44
N ALA A 89 -3.56 6.19 -10.93
CA ALA A 89 -3.10 7.32 -11.73
C ALA A 89 -1.74 7.76 -11.21
N SER A 90 -0.73 7.80 -12.06
CA SER A 90 0.60 8.23 -11.66
C SER A 90 1.16 9.28 -12.60
N MET A 91 1.86 10.23 -12.02
CA MET A 91 2.59 11.26 -12.74
C MET A 91 4.04 11.27 -12.27
N ARG A 92 4.94 11.38 -13.24
CA ARG A 92 6.37 11.52 -12.99
C ARG A 92 6.91 12.65 -13.85
N ALA A 93 7.67 13.56 -13.23
CA ALA A 93 8.29 14.68 -13.87
C ALA A 93 9.80 14.73 -13.56
N GLN A 94 10.59 15.07 -14.52
CA GLN A 94 12.01 15.33 -14.35
C GLN A 94 12.20 16.76 -13.85
N ILE A 95 12.79 16.91 -12.66
CA ILE A 95 13.06 18.22 -12.04
C ILE A 95 14.46 18.70 -12.40
N TRP A 96 15.43 17.79 -12.40
CA TRP A 96 16.80 18.03 -12.86
C TRP A 96 17.27 16.87 -13.74
N SER A 97 18.39 17.03 -14.42
CA SER A 97 18.93 16.03 -15.36
C SER A 97 18.99 14.60 -14.84
N SER A 98 19.10 14.43 -13.52
CA SER A 98 19.18 13.11 -12.87
C SER A 98 18.13 12.88 -11.79
N PHE A 99 17.29 13.88 -11.46
CA PHE A 99 16.26 13.78 -10.44
C PHE A 99 14.87 13.80 -11.06
N LEU A 100 14.09 12.77 -10.73
CA LEU A 100 12.68 12.69 -11.09
C LEU A 100 11.85 12.64 -9.81
N MET A 101 10.76 13.35 -9.81
CA MET A 101 9.74 13.31 -8.77
C MET A 101 8.44 12.78 -9.35
N GLY A 102 7.69 12.10 -8.52
CA GLY A 102 6.40 11.61 -8.93
C GLY A 102 5.44 11.40 -7.78
N PHE A 103 4.19 11.27 -8.14
CA PHE A 103 3.14 10.88 -7.23
C PHE A 103 2.21 9.84 -7.88
N GLU A 104 1.57 9.07 -7.06
CA GLU A 104 0.63 8.05 -7.46
C GLU A 104 -0.61 8.15 -6.59
N LEU A 105 -1.76 8.26 -7.23
CA LEU A 105 -3.07 8.19 -6.63
C LEU A 105 -3.66 6.81 -6.89
N ARG A 106 -4.24 6.22 -5.84
CA ARG A 106 -4.88 4.90 -5.93
C ARG A 106 -6.26 4.94 -5.34
N LEU A 107 -7.23 4.43 -6.09
CA LEU A 107 -8.56 4.12 -5.61
C LEU A 107 -8.68 2.61 -5.50
N LYS A 108 -9.04 2.12 -4.31
CA LYS A 108 -8.99 0.71 -3.96
C LYS A 108 -10.36 0.19 -3.54
N PRO A 109 -11.26 -0.13 -4.46
CA PRO A 109 -12.50 -0.85 -4.14
C PRO A 109 -12.17 -2.28 -3.71
N ARG A 110 -12.70 -2.69 -2.55
CA ARG A 110 -12.54 -4.04 -2.02
C ARG A 110 -13.53 -4.98 -2.67
N ILE A 111 -13.03 -6.12 -3.18
CA ILE A 111 -13.83 -7.15 -3.83
C ILE A 111 -14.33 -8.15 -2.80
N HIS A 112 -13.40 -8.67 -1.99
CA HIS A 112 -13.70 -9.71 -1.01
C HIS A 112 -12.77 -9.61 0.19
N SER A 113 -13.27 -9.99 1.37
CA SER A 113 -12.44 -10.15 2.55
C SER A 113 -12.95 -11.31 3.40
N LYS A 114 -12.03 -12.18 3.79
CA LYS A 114 -12.25 -13.21 4.79
C LYS A 114 -11.72 -12.69 6.12
N ILE A 115 -12.62 -12.49 7.06
CA ILE A 115 -12.35 -11.89 8.36
C ILE A 115 -12.61 -12.96 9.42
N GLY A 116 -11.89 -12.87 10.55
CA GLY A 116 -12.18 -13.68 11.73
C GLY A 116 -13.42 -13.20 12.48
N SER A 117 -13.52 -13.58 13.74
CA SER A 117 -14.65 -13.22 14.61
C SER A 117 -14.77 -11.71 14.87
N GLU A 118 -13.69 -10.97 14.72
CA GLU A 118 -13.66 -9.53 14.97
C GLU A 118 -13.21 -8.74 13.74
N LEU A 119 -13.79 -7.54 13.54
CA LEU A 119 -13.51 -6.67 12.41
C LEU A 119 -12.13 -6.02 12.57
N PRO A 120 -11.20 -6.23 11.65
CA PRO A 120 -9.91 -5.58 11.69
C PRO A 120 -10.06 -4.07 11.42
N HIS A 121 -9.30 -3.26 12.13
CA HIS A 121 -9.29 -1.82 11.88
C HIS A 121 -8.45 -1.45 10.64
N TYR A 122 -7.40 -2.20 10.39
CA TYR A 122 -6.45 -1.94 9.31
C TYR A 122 -6.09 -3.22 8.55
N LEU A 123 -6.05 -3.12 7.21
CA LEU A 123 -5.61 -4.19 6.31
C LEU A 123 -4.27 -3.79 5.68
N PRO A 124 -3.23 -4.63 5.79
CA PRO A 124 -1.96 -4.42 5.11
C PRO A 124 -2.13 -4.20 3.60
N GLY A 125 -1.55 -3.12 3.08
CA GLY A 125 -1.63 -2.73 1.67
C GLY A 125 -2.92 -2.04 1.24
N TYR A 126 -4.04 -2.30 1.93
CA TYR A 126 -5.33 -1.68 1.63
C TYR A 126 -5.54 -0.35 2.37
N GLY A 127 -5.36 -0.36 3.70
CA GLY A 127 -5.63 0.77 4.57
C GLY A 127 -6.72 0.48 5.61
N LEU A 128 -7.51 1.49 5.97
CA LEU A 128 -8.59 1.36 6.95
C LEU A 128 -9.73 0.47 6.42
N TYR A 129 -10.20 -0.44 7.26
CA TYR A 129 -11.24 -1.40 6.89
C TYR A 129 -12.65 -0.79 6.83
N SER A 130 -12.88 0.35 7.47
CA SER A 130 -14.22 0.93 7.68
C SER A 130 -15.05 1.15 6.41
N ASN A 131 -14.40 1.31 5.26
CA ASN A 131 -15.05 1.58 3.98
C ASN A 131 -14.78 0.46 2.96
N ASN A 132 -15.74 0.23 2.06
CA ASN A 132 -15.55 -0.68 0.92
C ASN A 132 -14.55 -0.16 -0.12
N THR A 133 -14.22 1.12 -0.05
CA THR A 133 -13.26 1.76 -0.94
C THR A 133 -12.26 2.55 -0.11
N SER A 134 -10.98 2.32 -0.34
CA SER A 134 -9.89 3.06 0.28
C SER A 134 -9.19 3.93 -0.77
N PHE A 135 -8.61 5.02 -0.31
CA PHE A 135 -7.81 5.91 -1.14
C PHE A 135 -6.35 5.84 -0.70
N GLY A 136 -5.43 5.81 -1.66
CA GLY A 136 -4.00 5.79 -1.41
C GLY A 136 -3.28 6.90 -2.17
N PHE A 137 -2.31 7.49 -1.53
CA PHE A 137 -1.41 8.47 -2.11
C PHE A 137 0.03 8.08 -1.82
N ASN A 138 0.86 8.07 -2.86
CA ASN A 138 2.29 7.87 -2.73
C ASN A 138 3.02 9.03 -3.38
N TYR A 139 4.09 9.43 -2.77
CA TYR A 139 5.05 10.36 -3.29
C TYR A 139 6.41 9.68 -3.35
N TYR A 140 7.17 9.89 -4.42
CA TYR A 140 8.48 9.28 -4.59
C TYR A 140 9.45 10.22 -5.31
N VAL A 141 10.71 10.02 -5.00
CA VAL A 141 11.84 10.69 -5.64
C VAL A 141 12.76 9.61 -6.20
N PHE A 142 13.12 9.75 -7.46
CA PHE A 142 14.10 8.88 -8.10
C PHE A 142 15.36 9.66 -8.44
N TYR A 143 16.47 9.00 -8.29
CA TYR A 143 17.74 9.44 -8.83
C TYR A 143 18.17 8.51 -9.96
N GLN A 144 18.31 9.06 -11.15
CA GLN A 144 18.72 8.32 -12.33
C GLN A 144 20.25 8.34 -12.42
N LEU A 145 20.86 7.18 -12.15
CA LEU A 145 22.31 6.99 -12.33
C LEU A 145 22.59 6.76 -13.82
N PRO A 146 23.39 7.60 -14.47
CA PRO A 146 23.84 7.35 -15.84
C PRO A 146 24.94 6.27 -15.84
N LEU A 147 24.53 5.00 -15.74
CA LEU A 147 25.46 3.86 -15.64
C LEU A 147 26.19 3.54 -16.96
N ILE A 148 25.69 4.01 -18.09
CA ILE A 148 26.31 3.78 -19.42
C ILE A 148 26.23 5.06 -20.26
N LYS A 149 27.31 5.79 -20.34
CA LYS A 149 27.59 6.69 -21.44
C LYS A 149 28.24 5.86 -22.54
N GLY A 150 27.47 5.44 -23.54
CA GLY A 150 28.11 4.86 -24.72
C GLY A 150 27.32 3.74 -25.35
N PHE A 151 26.32 4.07 -26.12
CA PHE A 151 25.98 3.49 -27.43
C PHE A 151 25.10 4.51 -28.15
N ARG A 152 25.68 5.65 -28.40
CA ARG A 152 25.15 6.50 -29.46
C ARG A 152 25.74 5.94 -30.73
N GLU A 153 25.03 5.03 -31.36
CA GLU A 153 25.31 4.58 -32.72
C GLU A 153 25.36 5.83 -33.63
N LYS A 154 26.54 6.11 -34.11
CA LYS A 154 26.73 7.01 -35.25
C LYS A 154 26.11 6.34 -36.47
N SER A 155 24.85 6.51 -36.73
CA SER A 155 24.30 6.40 -38.07
C SER A 155 24.56 7.75 -38.74
N GLY A 156 25.79 7.90 -39.19
CA GLY A 156 26.19 8.94 -40.06
C GLY A 156 26.09 8.47 -41.50
N GLN A 157 25.75 9.39 -42.33
CA GLN A 157 25.87 9.49 -43.80
C GLN A 157 24.82 8.72 -44.58
#